data_0c7af06fd36bc22218c5401bc6135324
#
_entry.id   0c7af06fd36bc22218c5401bc6135324
#
_cell.length_a   1.000
_cell.length_b   1.000
_cell.length_c   1.000
_cell.angle_alpha   90.00
_cell.angle_beta   90.00
_cell.angle_gamma   90.00
#
_symmetry.space_group_name_H-M   'P 1'
#
loop_
_entity.id
_entity.type
_entity.pdbx_description
1 polymer ?
#
loop_
_entity_poly.entity_id
_entity_poly.type
_entity_poly.pdbx_seq_one_letter_code
_entity_poly.pdbx_strand_id
1 'polypeptide(L)'
;MPVSAGTSEVIKSFGLEKYLLELEVDGLTVVPPEVHGITPQVIDQMVGLLLNYAESMTGSPFSLDKGPEKRLHFPQPPNGLTAAAEEPGQFLIQQLAHKNRLFRDLAVNPVAVGLMGCLVGHKAVRFSSHNSFIKWQGDYGYGPSLGMHADQTAQPLPWGRTALTANTNWCLTEYSNEGGCLAYVPGSHRFGTPAQFPQAVRQAVPVEASKGSMIVFHGATWHGAFPRKTPGLRLSIANYYRHQAVTS
;
A
#
# COMPACT_ATOMS: atom_id res chain seq x y z
N MET A 1 5.80 17.50 -14.76
CA MET A 1 6.26 16.90 -16.03
C MET A 1 5.15 16.99 -17.07
N PRO A 2 5.43 17.14 -18.37
CA PRO A 2 4.36 17.07 -19.36
C PRO A 2 3.75 15.67 -19.37
N VAL A 3 2.45 15.60 -19.13
CA VAL A 3 1.66 14.37 -19.20
C VAL A 3 1.53 13.99 -20.69
N SER A 4 1.75 12.71 -21.03
CA SER A 4 1.55 12.26 -22.40
C SER A 4 0.08 12.41 -22.83
N ALA A 5 -0.19 12.57 -24.12
CA ALA A 5 -1.56 12.73 -24.63
C ALA A 5 -2.49 11.61 -24.15
N GLY A 6 -2.05 10.34 -24.19
CA GLY A 6 -2.84 9.20 -23.71
C GLY A 6 -3.10 9.21 -22.20
N THR A 7 -2.13 9.67 -21.39
CA THR A 7 -2.33 9.81 -19.94
C THR A 7 -3.32 10.94 -19.64
N SER A 8 -3.21 12.07 -20.36
CA SER A 8 -4.16 13.18 -20.22
C SER A 8 -5.60 12.77 -20.55
N GLU A 9 -5.78 11.94 -21.57
CA GLU A 9 -7.09 11.41 -21.95
C GLU A 9 -7.68 10.52 -20.83
N VAL A 10 -6.87 9.62 -20.27
CA VAL A 10 -7.29 8.77 -19.13
C VAL A 10 -7.68 9.62 -17.93
N ILE A 11 -6.86 10.61 -17.57
CA ILE A 11 -7.17 11.52 -16.45
C ILE A 11 -8.52 12.20 -16.63
N LYS A 12 -8.77 12.76 -17.81
CA LYS A 12 -10.05 13.44 -18.10
C LYS A 12 -11.23 12.48 -18.16
N SER A 13 -11.06 11.30 -18.76
CA SER A 13 -12.16 10.33 -18.92
C SER A 13 -12.66 9.75 -17.60
N PHE A 14 -11.79 9.68 -16.58
CA PHE A 14 -12.12 9.21 -15.24
C PHE A 14 -12.26 10.33 -14.21
N GLY A 15 -12.11 11.61 -14.58
CA GLY A 15 -12.22 12.74 -13.66
C GLY A 15 -11.18 12.72 -12.55
N LEU A 16 -9.91 12.41 -12.91
CA LEU A 16 -8.84 12.18 -11.92
C LEU A 16 -8.05 13.44 -11.52
N GLU A 17 -8.44 14.61 -11.97
CA GLU A 17 -7.70 15.88 -11.77
C GLU A 17 -7.51 16.20 -10.28
N LYS A 18 -8.57 16.00 -9.47
CA LYS A 18 -8.48 16.24 -8.01
C LYS A 18 -7.46 15.32 -7.33
N TYR A 19 -7.41 14.04 -7.73
CA TYR A 19 -6.47 13.07 -7.16
C TYR A 19 -5.02 13.38 -7.55
N LEU A 20 -4.80 13.92 -8.75
CA LEU A 20 -3.48 14.42 -9.14
C LEU A 20 -3.05 15.64 -8.33
N LEU A 21 -3.98 16.54 -8.03
CA LEU A 21 -3.68 17.69 -7.17
C LEU A 21 -3.30 17.25 -5.74
N GLU A 22 -4.03 16.31 -5.17
CA GLU A 22 -3.71 15.71 -3.85
C GLU A 22 -2.33 15.04 -3.87
N LEU A 23 -2.02 14.27 -4.92
CA LEU A 23 -0.70 13.66 -5.11
C LEU A 23 0.42 14.70 -5.23
N GLU A 24 0.17 15.81 -5.91
CA GLU A 24 1.16 16.91 -6.05
C GLU A 24 1.35 17.66 -4.72
N VAL A 25 0.29 17.88 -3.93
CA VAL A 25 0.34 18.65 -2.68
C VAL A 25 0.82 17.76 -1.53
N ASP A 26 0.19 16.62 -1.32
CA ASP A 26 0.36 15.78 -0.14
C ASP A 26 1.25 14.55 -0.38
N GLY A 27 1.45 14.15 -1.65
CA GLY A 27 2.17 12.95 -2.02
C GLY A 27 1.35 11.66 -1.88
N LEU A 28 0.07 11.79 -1.53
CA LEU A 28 -0.87 10.70 -1.34
C LEU A 28 -2.29 11.14 -1.69
N THR A 29 -3.09 10.21 -2.24
CA THR A 29 -4.53 10.40 -2.47
C THR A 29 -5.31 9.12 -2.19
N VAL A 30 -6.61 9.24 -1.94
CA VAL A 30 -7.54 8.12 -1.75
C VAL A 30 -8.60 8.15 -2.84
N VAL A 31 -8.61 7.12 -3.67
CA VAL A 31 -9.56 6.95 -4.78
C VAL A 31 -10.66 5.97 -4.35
N PRO A 32 -11.94 6.38 -4.33
CA PRO A 32 -13.03 5.53 -3.88
C PRO A 32 -13.47 4.53 -4.97
N PRO A 33 -14.22 3.47 -4.60
CA PRO A 33 -14.63 2.38 -5.50
C PRO A 33 -15.37 2.84 -6.75
N GLU A 34 -16.22 3.82 -6.65
CA GLU A 34 -17.03 4.35 -7.76
C GLU A 34 -16.19 4.96 -8.89
N VAL A 35 -14.95 5.35 -8.60
CA VAL A 35 -14.04 5.94 -9.60
C VAL A 35 -13.24 4.86 -10.33
N HIS A 36 -12.72 3.86 -9.63
CA HIS A 36 -11.90 2.82 -10.24
C HIS A 36 -12.67 1.57 -10.67
N GLY A 37 -13.97 1.48 -10.32
CA GLY A 37 -14.90 0.48 -10.82
C GLY A 37 -14.73 -0.96 -10.28
N ILE A 38 -13.89 -1.20 -9.28
CA ILE A 38 -13.80 -2.51 -8.62
C ILE A 38 -14.99 -2.66 -7.68
N THR A 39 -15.81 -3.68 -7.92
CA THR A 39 -17.04 -3.87 -7.16
C THR A 39 -16.82 -4.51 -5.79
N PRO A 40 -17.74 -4.30 -4.82
CA PRO A 40 -17.66 -4.95 -3.51
C PRO A 40 -17.54 -6.48 -3.59
N GLN A 41 -18.22 -7.11 -4.55
CA GLN A 41 -18.18 -8.56 -4.76
C GLN A 41 -16.76 -9.03 -5.14
N VAL A 42 -16.04 -8.29 -5.98
CA VAL A 42 -14.65 -8.59 -6.34
C VAL A 42 -13.72 -8.43 -5.12
N ILE A 43 -13.94 -7.40 -4.30
CA ILE A 43 -13.20 -7.22 -3.05
C ILE A 43 -13.44 -8.41 -2.11
N ASP A 44 -14.69 -8.86 -1.94
CA ASP A 44 -15.03 -10.00 -1.08
C ASP A 44 -14.41 -11.32 -1.58
N GLN A 45 -14.37 -11.53 -2.89
CA GLN A 45 -13.67 -12.67 -3.49
C GLN A 45 -12.17 -12.64 -3.19
N MET A 46 -11.53 -11.47 -3.30
CA MET A 46 -10.10 -11.32 -2.96
C MET A 46 -9.84 -11.58 -1.48
N VAL A 47 -10.70 -11.11 -0.59
CA VAL A 47 -10.65 -11.40 0.85
C VAL A 47 -10.68 -12.90 1.09
N GLY A 48 -11.66 -13.61 0.54
CA GLY A 48 -11.77 -15.07 0.68
C GLY A 48 -10.51 -15.81 0.18
N LEU A 49 -9.98 -15.42 -0.98
CA LEU A 49 -8.75 -16.00 -1.51
C LEU A 49 -7.55 -15.78 -0.57
N LEU A 50 -7.40 -14.57 -0.03
CA LEU A 50 -6.28 -14.26 0.87
C LEU A 50 -6.37 -15.01 2.19
N LEU A 51 -7.57 -15.16 2.77
CA LEU A 51 -7.78 -15.95 3.98
C LEU A 51 -7.44 -17.43 3.74
N ASN A 52 -7.88 -17.99 2.62
CA ASN A 52 -7.55 -19.37 2.23
C ASN A 52 -6.04 -19.56 2.03
N TYR A 53 -5.34 -18.62 1.39
CA TYR A 53 -3.88 -18.70 1.26
C TYR A 53 -3.19 -18.57 2.61
N ALA A 54 -3.63 -17.66 3.48
CA ALA A 54 -3.08 -17.51 4.81
C ALA A 54 -3.22 -18.79 5.63
N GLU A 55 -4.40 -19.39 5.64
CA GLU A 55 -4.66 -20.68 6.29
C GLU A 55 -3.75 -21.78 5.74
N SER A 56 -3.69 -21.92 4.41
CA SER A 56 -2.83 -22.92 3.75
C SER A 56 -1.34 -22.75 4.10
N MET A 57 -0.88 -21.51 4.26
CA MET A 57 0.54 -21.22 4.52
C MET A 57 0.91 -21.34 6.01
N THR A 58 -0.04 -21.09 6.92
CA THR A 58 0.22 -21.02 8.37
C THR A 58 -0.34 -22.20 9.14
N GLY A 59 -1.28 -22.97 8.55
CA GLY A 59 -2.04 -24.02 9.24
C GLY A 59 -3.02 -23.48 10.29
N SER A 60 -3.32 -22.17 10.26
CA SER A 60 -4.28 -21.51 11.15
C SER A 60 -5.35 -20.81 10.33
N PRO A 61 -6.66 -21.08 10.57
CA PRO A 61 -7.72 -20.25 10.00
C PRO A 61 -7.61 -18.81 10.45
N PHE A 62 -8.04 -17.90 9.58
CA PHE A 62 -8.11 -16.47 9.84
C PHE A 62 -9.55 -15.99 9.77
N SER A 63 -10.04 -15.40 10.85
CA SER A 63 -11.36 -14.77 10.94
C SER A 63 -11.23 -13.27 10.75
N LEU A 64 -12.08 -12.68 9.90
CA LEU A 64 -12.14 -11.22 9.72
C LEU A 64 -12.39 -10.49 11.05
N ASP A 65 -13.21 -11.06 11.91
CA ASP A 65 -13.66 -10.41 13.14
C ASP A 65 -12.74 -10.66 14.36
N LYS A 66 -11.96 -11.75 14.31
CA LYS A 66 -11.13 -12.18 15.46
C LYS A 66 -9.65 -12.21 15.18
N GLY A 67 -9.23 -12.32 13.90
CA GLY A 67 -7.84 -12.53 13.53
C GLY A 67 -7.50 -14.02 13.35
N PRO A 68 -6.23 -14.42 13.46
CA PRO A 68 -5.82 -15.83 13.38
C PRO A 68 -6.35 -16.60 14.59
N GLU A 69 -6.89 -17.81 14.35
CA GLU A 69 -7.46 -18.66 15.44
C GLU A 69 -6.38 -19.30 16.31
N LYS A 70 -5.19 -19.53 15.76
CA LYS A 70 -4.05 -20.05 16.48
C LYS A 70 -2.99 -18.98 16.64
N ARG A 71 -2.28 -19.00 17.76
CA ARG A 71 -1.08 -18.17 17.91
C ARG A 71 -0.09 -18.53 16.83
N LEU A 72 0.27 -17.55 16.01
CA LEU A 72 1.26 -17.74 14.96
C LEU A 72 2.65 -17.54 15.54
N HIS A 73 3.54 -18.50 15.27
CA HIS A 73 4.94 -18.41 15.61
C HIS A 73 5.74 -18.45 14.31
N PHE A 74 6.45 -17.40 14.01
CA PHE A 74 7.35 -17.36 12.87
C PHE A 74 8.79 -17.52 13.39
N PRO A 75 9.48 -18.63 13.06
CA PRO A 75 10.87 -18.86 13.50
C PRO A 75 11.84 -17.81 12.96
N GLN A 76 11.45 -17.16 11.88
CA GLN A 76 12.11 -15.94 11.36
C GLN A 76 11.05 -14.97 10.88
N PRO A 77 11.26 -13.66 11.02
CA PRO A 77 10.31 -12.69 10.51
C PRO A 77 10.13 -12.92 9.00
N PRO A 78 8.89 -13.12 8.51
CA PRO A 78 8.66 -13.25 7.10
C PRO A 78 9.19 -11.98 6.41
N ASN A 79 10.22 -12.15 5.60
CA ASN A 79 10.83 -11.09 4.78
C ASN A 79 11.49 -9.92 5.54
N GLY A 80 11.98 -10.12 6.74
CA GLY A 80 12.69 -9.08 7.50
C GLY A 80 11.83 -7.90 7.95
N LEU A 81 10.52 -7.97 7.76
CA LEU A 81 9.60 -6.86 8.07
C LEU A 81 9.09 -6.86 9.52
N THR A 82 9.29 -7.94 10.24
CA THR A 82 8.99 -8.04 11.67
C THR A 82 10.19 -8.61 12.39
N ALA A 83 11.04 -7.75 12.90
CA ALA A 83 12.10 -8.21 13.78
C ALA A 83 11.48 -8.90 15.00
N ALA A 84 11.80 -10.19 15.20
CA ALA A 84 11.65 -10.92 16.45
C ALA A 84 10.45 -10.56 17.35
N ALA A 85 9.26 -10.33 16.75
CA ALA A 85 8.04 -10.15 17.52
C ALA A 85 7.65 -11.47 18.14
N GLU A 86 7.52 -11.55 19.46
CA GLU A 86 7.01 -12.75 20.15
C GLU A 86 5.56 -13.04 19.75
N GLU A 87 4.80 -12.00 19.42
CA GLU A 87 3.42 -12.04 18.96
C GLU A 87 3.28 -11.20 17.67
N PRO A 88 3.53 -11.77 16.49
CA PRO A 88 3.42 -11.02 15.26
C PRO A 88 1.99 -10.53 15.03
N GLY A 89 1.84 -9.25 14.74
CA GLY A 89 0.56 -8.61 14.40
C GLY A 89 0.29 -8.53 12.90
N GLN A 90 1.11 -9.19 12.07
CA GLN A 90 1.01 -9.08 10.61
C GLN A 90 1.56 -10.33 9.90
N PHE A 91 0.92 -10.69 8.78
CA PHE A 91 1.36 -11.73 7.85
C PHE A 91 1.34 -11.19 6.41
N LEU A 92 2.38 -11.52 5.64
CA LEU A 92 2.50 -11.11 4.25
C LEU A 92 2.33 -12.30 3.30
N ILE A 93 1.51 -12.10 2.26
CA ILE A 93 1.45 -13.02 1.13
C ILE A 93 2.03 -12.29 -0.08
N GLN A 94 3.15 -12.79 -0.57
CA GLN A 94 3.87 -12.17 -1.69
C GLN A 94 3.48 -12.75 -3.05
N GLN A 95 3.85 -12.02 -4.11
CA GLN A 95 3.72 -12.45 -5.50
C GLN A 95 2.28 -12.80 -5.90
N LEU A 96 1.30 -12.04 -5.44
CA LEU A 96 -0.12 -12.29 -5.68
C LEU A 96 -0.49 -12.39 -7.16
N ALA A 97 0.21 -11.66 -8.02
CA ALA A 97 -0.01 -11.70 -9.47
C ALA A 97 0.17 -13.09 -10.07
N HIS A 98 0.98 -13.96 -9.46
CA HIS A 98 1.16 -15.35 -9.87
C HIS A 98 0.09 -16.29 -9.30
N LYS A 99 -0.63 -15.88 -8.28
CA LYS A 99 -1.58 -16.73 -7.55
C LYS A 99 -3.00 -16.70 -8.15
N ASN A 100 -3.48 -15.53 -8.57
CA ASN A 100 -4.84 -15.41 -9.13
C ASN A 100 -4.96 -14.23 -10.09
N ARG A 101 -5.84 -14.37 -11.10
CA ARG A 101 -6.13 -13.33 -12.08
C ARG A 101 -6.72 -12.07 -11.43
N LEU A 102 -7.61 -12.22 -10.45
CA LEU A 102 -8.23 -11.07 -9.77
C LEU A 102 -7.18 -10.11 -9.20
N PHE A 103 -6.08 -10.65 -8.67
CA PHE A 103 -5.00 -9.80 -8.19
C PHE A 103 -4.28 -9.09 -9.34
N ARG A 104 -4.03 -9.77 -10.48
CA ARG A 104 -3.42 -9.11 -11.65
C ARG A 104 -4.27 -7.96 -12.18
N ASP A 105 -5.60 -8.12 -12.16
CA ASP A 105 -6.53 -7.11 -12.66
C ASP A 105 -6.43 -5.79 -11.84
N LEU A 106 -6.07 -5.86 -10.55
CA LEU A 106 -5.78 -4.65 -9.76
C LEU A 106 -4.54 -3.88 -10.29
N ALA A 107 -3.48 -4.62 -10.66
CA ALA A 107 -2.24 -4.01 -11.12
C ALA A 107 -2.39 -3.30 -12.48
N VAL A 108 -3.38 -3.69 -13.26
CA VAL A 108 -3.67 -3.12 -14.59
C VAL A 108 -4.97 -2.32 -14.62
N ASN A 109 -5.57 -2.03 -13.47
CA ASN A 109 -6.76 -1.18 -13.40
C ASN A 109 -6.48 0.16 -14.09
N PRO A 110 -7.34 0.63 -15.01
CA PRO A 110 -7.09 1.82 -15.83
C PRO A 110 -6.82 3.10 -14.99
N VAL A 111 -7.55 3.27 -13.89
CA VAL A 111 -7.37 4.42 -12.99
C VAL A 111 -6.01 4.34 -12.28
N ALA A 112 -5.65 3.17 -11.76
CA ALA A 112 -4.34 2.95 -11.14
C ALA A 112 -3.20 3.22 -12.14
N VAL A 113 -3.28 2.64 -13.34
CA VAL A 113 -2.26 2.83 -14.40
C VAL A 113 -2.18 4.29 -14.85
N GLY A 114 -3.32 4.98 -14.95
CA GLY A 114 -3.38 6.41 -15.28
C GLY A 114 -2.63 7.27 -14.27
N LEU A 115 -2.90 7.08 -12.98
CA LEU A 115 -2.24 7.81 -11.90
C LEU A 115 -0.74 7.45 -11.81
N MET A 116 -0.38 6.16 -11.94
CA MET A 116 1.02 5.73 -12.01
C MET A 116 1.74 6.35 -13.21
N GLY A 117 1.07 6.45 -14.36
CA GLY A 117 1.61 7.10 -15.55
C GLY A 117 1.91 8.59 -15.34
N CYS A 118 1.13 9.28 -14.52
CA CYS A 118 1.40 10.67 -14.13
C CYS A 118 2.58 10.78 -13.16
N LEU A 119 2.68 9.89 -12.18
CA LEU A 119 3.74 9.93 -11.17
C LEU A 119 5.10 9.50 -11.73
N VAL A 120 5.14 8.33 -12.37
CA VAL A 120 6.39 7.65 -12.76
C VAL A 120 6.76 7.91 -14.24
N GLY A 121 5.75 8.20 -15.07
CA GLY A 121 5.91 8.37 -16.51
C GLY A 121 5.25 7.24 -17.31
N HIS A 122 4.31 7.59 -18.18
CA HIS A 122 3.40 6.66 -18.86
C HIS A 122 4.09 5.49 -19.57
N LYS A 123 5.15 5.76 -20.34
CA LYS A 123 5.91 4.72 -21.06
C LYS A 123 6.99 4.06 -20.21
N ALA A 124 7.33 4.66 -19.08
CA ALA A 124 8.44 4.26 -18.25
C ALA A 124 8.01 3.40 -17.05
N VAL A 125 6.71 3.40 -16.68
CA VAL A 125 6.21 2.66 -15.54
C VAL A 125 6.30 1.15 -15.77
N ARG A 126 6.80 0.44 -14.75
CA ARG A 126 6.86 -1.02 -14.69
C ARG A 126 6.25 -1.49 -13.38
N PHE A 127 5.41 -2.50 -13.46
CA PHE A 127 4.94 -3.23 -12.29
C PHE A 127 6.09 -4.07 -11.70
N SER A 128 6.27 -4.04 -10.40
CA SER A 128 7.44 -4.64 -9.75
C SER A 128 7.09 -5.68 -8.70
N SER A 129 6.20 -5.34 -7.75
CA SER A 129 5.79 -6.32 -6.74
C SER A 129 4.32 -6.19 -6.35
N HIS A 130 3.78 -7.26 -5.78
CA HIS A 130 2.37 -7.41 -5.49
C HIS A 130 2.19 -8.25 -4.22
N ASN A 131 1.90 -7.58 -3.12
CA ASN A 131 1.87 -8.21 -1.82
C ASN A 131 0.56 -7.90 -1.09
N SER A 132 0.06 -8.86 -0.32
CA SER A 132 -1.00 -8.61 0.65
C SER A 132 -0.41 -8.43 2.03
N PHE A 133 -1.02 -7.54 2.80
CA PHE A 133 -0.76 -7.34 4.21
C PHE A 133 -2.03 -7.73 4.99
N ILE A 134 -1.93 -8.79 5.78
CA ILE A 134 -2.97 -9.24 6.71
C ILE A 134 -2.51 -8.83 8.10
N LYS A 135 -3.19 -7.87 8.72
CA LYS A 135 -2.82 -7.28 9.99
C LYS A 135 -3.89 -7.55 11.04
N TRP A 136 -3.47 -7.88 12.26
CA TRP A 136 -4.34 -8.08 13.42
C TRP A 136 -3.78 -7.36 14.66
N GLN A 137 -4.51 -7.42 15.76
CA GLN A 137 -4.06 -6.87 17.03
C GLN A 137 -2.90 -7.71 17.59
N GLY A 138 -1.80 -7.05 17.96
CA GLY A 138 -0.60 -7.71 18.46
C GLY A 138 0.63 -6.83 18.36
N ASP A 139 1.79 -7.40 18.70
CA ASP A 139 3.06 -6.72 18.51
C ASP A 139 3.33 -6.54 17.02
N TYR A 140 3.44 -5.29 16.61
CA TYR A 140 3.62 -4.95 15.20
C TYR A 140 5.08 -5.05 14.73
N GLY A 141 6.02 -5.23 15.65
CA GLY A 141 7.45 -5.31 15.35
C GLY A 141 8.11 -3.99 14.93
N TYR A 142 7.34 -2.97 14.61
CA TYR A 142 7.86 -1.64 14.28
C TYR A 142 7.94 -0.71 15.48
N GLY A 143 7.31 -1.09 16.57
CA GLY A 143 7.30 -0.32 17.81
C GLY A 143 6.92 1.15 17.61
N PRO A 144 7.53 2.06 18.37
CA PRO A 144 7.22 3.48 18.30
C PRO A 144 7.63 4.17 17.00
N SER A 145 8.38 3.51 16.12
CA SER A 145 8.79 4.08 14.82
C SER A 145 7.69 4.06 13.77
N LEU A 146 6.59 3.34 14.00
CA LEU A 146 5.50 3.09 13.03
C LEU A 146 5.99 2.44 11.71
N GLY A 147 7.25 2.00 11.65
CA GLY A 147 7.87 1.53 10.41
C GLY A 147 8.02 2.61 9.34
N MET A 148 8.13 3.88 9.73
CA MET A 148 8.20 5.00 8.80
C MET A 148 9.41 4.90 7.87
N HIS A 149 9.16 4.92 6.57
CA HIS A 149 10.16 4.82 5.50
C HIS A 149 9.65 5.54 4.24
N ALA A 150 10.46 5.52 3.19
CA ALA A 150 10.07 5.87 1.84
C ALA A 150 10.54 4.76 0.91
N ASP A 151 9.76 4.42 -0.10
CA ASP A 151 10.06 3.31 -1.01
C ASP A 151 11.15 3.63 -2.05
N GLN A 152 11.52 4.90 -2.16
CA GLN A 152 12.54 5.37 -3.09
C GLN A 152 13.97 5.28 -2.54
N THR A 153 14.17 4.64 -1.38
CA THR A 153 15.47 4.59 -0.66
C THR A 153 16.63 3.99 -1.44
N ALA A 154 16.37 3.11 -2.40
CA ALA A 154 17.41 2.54 -3.27
C ALA A 154 17.99 3.54 -4.30
N GLN A 155 17.43 4.75 -4.38
CA GLN A 155 17.84 5.75 -5.35
C GLN A 155 18.84 6.75 -4.76
N PRO A 156 19.78 7.28 -5.58
CA PRO A 156 20.73 8.30 -5.13
C PRO A 156 20.04 9.55 -4.59
N LEU A 157 20.62 10.14 -3.56
CA LEU A 157 20.18 11.40 -2.96
C LEU A 157 20.90 12.62 -3.58
N PRO A 158 20.25 13.80 -3.56
CA PRO A 158 18.85 14.04 -3.14
C PRO A 158 17.85 13.56 -4.19
N TRP A 159 16.69 13.08 -3.75
CA TRP A 159 15.63 12.72 -4.70
C TRP A 159 15.04 13.96 -5.35
N GLY A 160 14.83 13.88 -6.67
CA GLY A 160 14.12 14.90 -7.41
C GLY A 160 12.60 14.84 -7.19
N ARG A 161 11.88 15.74 -7.88
CA ARG A 161 10.41 15.80 -7.82
C ARG A 161 9.70 14.66 -8.57
N THR A 162 10.42 13.95 -9.43
CA THR A 162 9.85 12.85 -10.20
C THR A 162 9.81 11.59 -9.36
N ALA A 163 8.67 10.95 -9.30
CA ALA A 163 8.56 9.64 -8.69
C ALA A 163 9.34 8.61 -9.51
N LEU A 164 10.35 8.00 -8.91
CA LEU A 164 11.02 6.83 -9.49
C LEU A 164 10.34 5.53 -9.06
N THR A 165 9.55 5.60 -7.99
CA THR A 165 8.67 4.54 -7.51
C THR A 165 7.34 5.12 -7.07
N ALA A 166 6.28 4.32 -7.11
CA ALA A 166 4.96 4.70 -6.63
C ALA A 166 4.16 3.45 -6.26
N ASN A 167 3.14 3.62 -5.43
CA ASN A 167 2.31 2.52 -4.95
C ASN A 167 0.83 2.77 -5.13
N THR A 168 0.09 1.67 -5.31
CA THR A 168 -1.32 1.61 -4.96
C THR A 168 -1.51 0.64 -3.81
N ASN A 169 -2.30 1.02 -2.80
CA ASN A 169 -2.69 0.14 -1.71
C ASN A 169 -4.22 0.02 -1.68
N TRP A 170 -4.72 -1.17 -2.01
CA TRP A 170 -6.14 -1.48 -2.09
C TRP A 170 -6.65 -1.92 -0.72
N CYS A 171 -7.60 -1.17 -0.17
CA CYS A 171 -8.21 -1.42 1.14
C CYS A 171 -9.27 -2.52 1.03
N LEU A 172 -8.94 -3.76 1.35
CA LEU A 172 -9.90 -4.87 1.30
C LEU A 172 -10.82 -4.91 2.53
N THR A 173 -10.46 -4.19 3.58
CA THR A 173 -11.27 -3.93 4.77
C THR A 173 -11.24 -2.43 5.06
N GLU A 174 -12.05 -1.98 6.00
CA GLU A 174 -12.03 -0.61 6.50
C GLU A 174 -10.65 -0.22 7.02
N TYR A 175 -10.22 0.99 6.68
CA TYR A 175 -8.99 1.62 7.16
C TYR A 175 -9.35 2.73 8.14
N SER A 176 -9.09 2.51 9.41
CA SER A 176 -9.25 3.49 10.47
C SER A 176 -8.00 3.56 11.34
N ASN A 177 -7.82 4.63 12.08
CA ASN A 177 -6.68 4.78 12.98
C ASN A 177 -6.59 3.62 13.98
N GLU A 178 -7.70 3.31 14.68
CA GLU A 178 -7.76 2.18 15.62
C GLU A 178 -7.63 0.81 14.92
N GLY A 179 -8.04 0.72 13.65
CA GLY A 179 -7.89 -0.45 12.79
C GLY A 179 -6.46 -0.66 12.26
N GLY A 180 -5.52 0.24 12.56
CA GLY A 180 -4.13 0.14 12.14
C GLY A 180 -3.93 0.53 10.67
N CYS A 181 -4.53 1.63 10.23
CA CYS A 181 -4.40 2.16 8.87
C CYS A 181 -2.97 2.58 8.51
N LEU A 182 -2.76 2.98 7.27
CA LEU A 182 -1.52 3.58 6.82
C LEU A 182 -1.25 4.88 7.58
N ALA A 183 0.00 5.10 7.96
CA ALA A 183 0.52 6.35 8.48
C ALA A 183 1.31 7.05 7.37
N TYR A 184 1.16 8.37 7.19
CA TYR A 184 2.01 9.10 6.23
C TYR A 184 2.27 10.53 6.71
N VAL A 185 3.30 11.16 6.16
CA VAL A 185 3.61 12.57 6.40
C VAL A 185 3.25 13.37 5.16
N PRO A 186 2.20 14.22 5.21
CA PRO A 186 1.78 15.03 4.07
C PRO A 186 2.92 15.90 3.54
N GLY A 187 3.08 15.94 2.21
CA GLY A 187 4.10 16.75 1.53
C GLY A 187 5.53 16.23 1.64
N SER A 188 5.79 15.15 2.36
CA SER A 188 7.16 14.63 2.60
C SER A 188 7.87 14.13 1.34
N HIS A 189 7.14 13.80 0.29
CA HIS A 189 7.71 13.43 -1.01
C HIS A 189 8.58 14.54 -1.62
N ARG A 190 8.41 15.79 -1.15
CA ARG A 190 9.18 16.98 -1.58
C ARG A 190 10.44 17.20 -0.76
N PHE A 191 10.66 16.46 0.32
CA PHE A 191 11.85 16.64 1.16
C PHE A 191 13.12 16.09 0.52
N GLY A 192 12.99 15.21 -0.46
CA GLY A 192 14.13 14.67 -1.21
C GLY A 192 15.03 13.73 -0.42
N THR A 193 14.57 13.24 0.73
CA THR A 193 15.34 12.42 1.68
C THR A 193 14.52 11.26 2.24
N PRO A 194 15.16 10.19 2.73
CA PRO A 194 14.49 9.15 3.53
C PRO A 194 13.83 9.72 4.78
N ALA A 195 12.89 8.95 5.36
CA ALA A 195 12.20 9.33 6.57
C ALA A 195 13.18 9.63 7.72
N GLN A 196 13.02 10.80 8.33
CA GLN A 196 13.89 11.29 9.41
C GLN A 196 13.21 11.10 10.77
N PHE A 197 13.90 10.42 11.69
CA PHE A 197 13.39 10.21 13.03
C PHE A 197 13.95 11.27 14.00
N PRO A 198 13.16 11.72 14.99
CA PRO A 198 11.77 11.36 15.32
C PRO A 198 10.70 12.16 14.55
N GLN A 199 11.09 13.00 13.61
CA GLN A 199 10.19 13.92 12.89
C GLN A 199 9.09 13.15 12.14
N ALA A 200 9.44 12.09 11.41
CA ALA A 200 8.49 11.30 10.64
C ALA A 200 7.32 10.78 11.48
N VAL A 201 7.62 10.29 12.70
CA VAL A 201 6.58 9.78 13.61
C VAL A 201 5.71 10.91 14.16
N ARG A 202 6.31 12.05 14.54
CA ARG A 202 5.57 13.18 15.11
C ARG A 202 4.62 13.85 14.12
N GLN A 203 4.96 13.80 12.83
CA GLN A 203 4.18 14.42 11.76
C GLN A 203 3.26 13.44 11.03
N ALA A 204 3.34 12.15 11.40
CA ALA A 204 2.52 11.12 10.77
C ALA A 204 1.02 11.32 11.09
N VAL A 205 0.20 11.27 10.05
CA VAL A 205 -1.26 11.30 10.16
C VAL A 205 -1.86 10.01 9.63
N PRO A 206 -3.04 9.59 10.12
CA PRO A 206 -3.73 8.39 9.63
C PRO A 206 -4.31 8.60 8.23
N VAL A 207 -4.25 7.58 7.39
CA VAL A 207 -5.00 7.51 6.13
C VAL A 207 -6.23 6.65 6.37
N GLU A 208 -7.35 7.31 6.63
CA GLU A 208 -8.63 6.63 6.78
C GLU A 208 -9.31 6.47 5.43
N ALA A 209 -9.84 5.28 5.16
CA ALA A 209 -10.42 4.95 3.86
C ALA A 209 -11.44 3.82 4.01
N SER A 210 -12.57 3.92 3.31
CA SER A 210 -13.57 2.87 3.28
C SER A 210 -13.05 1.60 2.57
N LYS A 211 -13.63 0.46 2.94
CA LYS A 211 -13.42 -0.81 2.22
C LYS A 211 -13.64 -0.62 0.72
N GLY A 212 -12.72 -1.13 -0.06
CA GLY A 212 -12.70 -1.02 -1.52
C GLY A 212 -11.91 0.17 -2.05
N SER A 213 -11.61 1.19 -1.25
CA SER A 213 -10.79 2.34 -1.70
C SER A 213 -9.39 1.91 -2.12
N MET A 214 -8.80 2.69 -3.03
CA MET A 214 -7.41 2.57 -3.45
C MET A 214 -6.63 3.79 -2.98
N ILE A 215 -5.65 3.59 -2.10
CA ILE A 215 -4.70 4.62 -1.69
C ILE A 215 -3.57 4.64 -2.71
N VAL A 216 -3.25 5.81 -3.26
CA VAL A 216 -2.15 6.02 -4.22
C VAL A 216 -1.14 6.95 -3.60
N PHE A 217 0.15 6.63 -3.69
CA PHE A 217 1.18 7.51 -3.15
C PHE A 217 2.51 7.48 -3.90
N HIS A 218 3.19 8.61 -3.85
CA HIS A 218 4.51 8.83 -4.42
C HIS A 218 5.57 8.04 -3.61
N GLY A 219 6.51 7.37 -4.26
CA GLY A 219 7.48 6.52 -3.57
C GLY A 219 8.43 7.24 -2.62
N ALA A 220 8.58 8.57 -2.73
CA ALA A 220 9.32 9.38 -1.77
C ALA A 220 8.47 9.85 -0.58
N THR A 221 7.16 9.59 -0.56
CA THR A 221 6.30 9.90 0.58
C THR A 221 6.70 9.08 1.79
N TRP A 222 6.98 9.74 2.92
CA TRP A 222 7.25 9.06 4.18
C TRP A 222 5.99 8.40 4.68
N HIS A 223 6.02 7.10 4.83
CA HIS A 223 4.85 6.33 5.23
C HIS A 223 5.24 5.13 6.10
N GLY A 224 4.24 4.59 6.77
CA GLY A 224 4.33 3.43 7.63
C GLY A 224 2.92 2.96 7.98
N ALA A 225 2.71 2.43 9.18
CA ALA A 225 1.37 2.05 9.59
C ALA A 225 1.17 2.17 11.10
N PHE A 226 0.00 2.63 11.51
CA PHE A 226 -0.41 2.61 12.91
C PHE A 226 -0.63 1.17 13.40
N PRO A 227 -0.40 0.88 14.69
CA PRO A 227 -0.75 -0.40 15.28
C PRO A 227 -2.26 -0.62 15.22
N ARG A 228 -2.69 -1.88 15.00
CA ARG A 228 -4.09 -2.24 15.13
C ARG A 228 -4.41 -2.46 16.60
N LYS A 229 -5.40 -1.73 17.12
CA LYS A 229 -5.83 -1.78 18.51
C LYS A 229 -7.17 -2.53 18.72
N THR A 230 -7.89 -2.77 17.62
CA THR A 230 -9.18 -3.46 17.64
C THR A 230 -9.05 -4.93 17.22
N PRO A 231 -9.95 -5.82 17.70
CA PRO A 231 -10.01 -7.20 17.20
C PRO A 231 -10.23 -7.28 15.68
N GLY A 232 -10.01 -8.47 15.12
CA GLY A 232 -10.22 -8.74 13.70
C GLY A 232 -9.04 -8.41 12.81
N LEU A 233 -9.28 -8.37 11.50
CA LEU A 233 -8.25 -8.20 10.49
C LEU A 233 -8.37 -6.86 9.73
N ARG A 234 -7.23 -6.29 9.38
CA ARG A 234 -7.12 -5.32 8.31
C ARG A 234 -6.35 -5.96 7.14
N LEU A 235 -7.01 -6.07 5.99
CA LEU A 235 -6.44 -6.63 4.79
C LEU A 235 -6.23 -5.55 3.74
N SER A 236 -5.09 -5.62 3.07
CA SER A 236 -4.80 -4.79 1.91
C SER A 236 -3.94 -5.51 0.88
N ILE A 237 -3.95 -4.99 -0.34
CA ILE A 237 -3.05 -5.40 -1.41
C ILE A 237 -2.26 -4.19 -1.88
N ALA A 238 -0.95 -4.25 -1.75
CA ALA A 238 -0.04 -3.23 -2.25
C ALA A 238 0.56 -3.64 -3.59
N ASN A 239 0.43 -2.76 -4.58
CA ASN A 239 1.10 -2.86 -5.87
C ASN A 239 2.22 -1.84 -5.92
N TYR A 240 3.43 -2.28 -6.12
CA TYR A 240 4.60 -1.44 -6.27
C TYR A 240 4.97 -1.27 -7.73
N TYR A 241 5.09 -0.03 -8.15
CA TYR A 241 5.48 0.37 -9.49
C TYR A 241 6.79 1.14 -9.45
N ARG A 242 7.58 1.01 -10.50
CA ARG A 242 8.85 1.72 -10.63
C ARG A 242 9.07 2.25 -12.04
N HIS A 243 9.90 3.26 -12.14
CA HIS A 243 10.42 3.72 -13.41
C HIS A 243 11.35 2.65 -14.00
N GLN A 244 11.30 2.44 -15.32
CA GLN A 244 12.13 1.41 -15.99
C GLN A 244 13.64 1.59 -15.78
N ALA A 245 14.10 2.78 -15.47
CA ALA A 245 15.50 3.06 -15.18
C ALA A 245 15.93 2.64 -13.77
N VAL A 246 14.98 2.27 -12.90
CA VAL A 246 15.26 1.74 -11.57
C VAL A 246 15.60 0.25 -11.71
N THR A 247 16.87 -0.06 -11.59
CA THR A 247 17.35 -1.45 -11.51
C THR A 247 17.26 -1.88 -10.05
N SER A 248 16.63 -3.02 -9.80
CA SER A 248 16.54 -3.65 -8.47
C SER A 248 17.85 -4.33 -8.12
#